data_1e46737448eac60ca94d22dc1147fda5
#
_entry.id   1e46737448eac60ca94d22dc1147fda5
#
_cell.length_a   1.000
_cell.length_b   1.000
_cell.length_c   1.000
_cell.angle_alpha   90.00
_cell.angle_beta   90.00
_cell.angle_gamma   90.00
#
_symmetry.space_group_name_H-M   'P 1'
#
loop_
_entity.id
_entity.type
_entity.pdbx_description
1 polymer ?
#
loop_
_entity_poly.entity_id
_entity_poly.type
_entity_poly.pdbx_seq_one_letter_code
_entity_poly.pdbx_strand_id
1 'polypeptide(L)'
;MKGFSQIFLIASFSTASVLAEKIDFNAQIKSLLSNRCIACHGPDEEHREAGLRLDTFEGATRDLDGYSAIVPGNPGESEILFRVTLDKGDAELMPPKGRGEQLSKEEVDLLTEWIRQGAKFDKHWSYKPLVRKEVPQSGHPVDYFIKKRLDKEGRTPSPETDRRTLARRVSLDLIG
;
A
#
# COMPACT_ATOMS: atom_id res chain seq x y z
N MET A 1 15.15 -22.83 -64.56
CA MET A 1 15.72 -22.71 -63.18
C MET A 1 14.88 -21.67 -62.49
N LYS A 2 13.97 -22.10 -61.57
CA LYS A 2 13.07 -21.21 -60.81
C LYS A 2 13.64 -21.07 -59.41
N GLY A 3 14.13 -19.85 -59.07
CA GLY A 3 14.66 -19.53 -57.74
C GLY A 3 13.50 -19.28 -56.78
N PHE A 4 13.42 -20.07 -55.70
CA PHE A 4 12.52 -19.85 -54.56
C PHE A 4 13.18 -18.86 -53.62
N SER A 5 12.62 -17.64 -53.52
CA SER A 5 13.02 -16.65 -52.52
C SER A 5 12.25 -16.95 -51.23
N GLN A 6 12.95 -17.42 -50.22
CA GLN A 6 12.39 -17.59 -48.87
C GLN A 6 12.42 -16.23 -48.13
N ILE A 7 11.24 -15.68 -47.89
CA ILE A 7 11.07 -14.50 -47.04
C ILE A 7 11.05 -14.98 -45.58
N PHE A 8 12.10 -14.67 -44.84
CA PHE A 8 12.15 -14.86 -43.39
C PHE A 8 11.34 -13.75 -42.69
N LEU A 9 10.19 -14.10 -42.15
CA LEU A 9 9.39 -13.21 -41.30
C LEU A 9 10.01 -13.19 -39.92
N ILE A 10 10.70 -12.11 -39.55
CA ILE A 10 11.21 -11.87 -38.18
C ILE A 10 10.04 -11.34 -37.36
N ALA A 11 9.46 -12.21 -36.56
CA ALA A 11 8.48 -11.81 -35.54
C ALA A 11 9.21 -11.07 -34.41
N SER A 12 9.09 -9.74 -34.39
CA SER A 12 9.55 -8.93 -33.27
C SER A 12 8.63 -9.13 -32.06
N PHE A 13 9.08 -9.90 -31.08
CA PHE A 13 8.42 -9.98 -29.77
C PHE A 13 8.68 -8.67 -29.00
N SER A 14 7.71 -7.76 -29.00
CA SER A 14 7.70 -6.61 -28.10
C SER A 14 7.41 -7.10 -26.69
N THR A 15 8.44 -7.21 -25.86
CA THR A 15 8.27 -7.41 -24.41
C THR A 15 7.75 -6.11 -23.81
N ALA A 16 6.45 -6.01 -23.64
CA ALA A 16 5.87 -4.95 -22.80
C ALA A 16 6.35 -5.17 -21.36
N SER A 17 7.28 -4.33 -20.89
CA SER A 17 7.62 -4.27 -19.47
C SER A 17 6.39 -3.78 -18.72
N VAL A 18 5.69 -4.69 -18.06
CA VAL A 18 4.66 -4.33 -17.07
C VAL A 18 5.42 -3.66 -15.94
N LEU A 19 5.36 -2.33 -15.89
CA LEU A 19 5.84 -1.57 -14.74
C LEU A 19 4.98 -2.00 -13.55
N ALA A 20 5.55 -2.74 -12.62
CA ALA A 20 4.86 -3.10 -11.39
C ALA A 20 4.39 -1.81 -10.69
N GLU A 21 3.10 -1.75 -10.38
CA GLU A 21 2.52 -0.59 -9.70
C GLU A 21 3.25 -0.37 -8.37
N LYS A 22 3.63 0.88 -8.10
CA LYS A 22 4.33 1.23 -6.87
C LYS A 22 3.40 1.04 -5.67
N ILE A 23 3.79 0.20 -4.74
CA ILE A 23 3.02 -0.07 -3.53
C ILE A 23 3.04 1.17 -2.62
N ASP A 24 1.86 1.60 -2.19
CA ASP A 24 1.66 2.67 -1.21
C ASP A 24 1.70 2.09 0.20
N PHE A 25 2.74 2.46 0.96
CA PHE A 25 2.92 1.99 2.33
C PHE A 25 1.72 2.32 3.22
N ASN A 26 1.24 3.56 3.19
CA ASN A 26 0.16 3.99 4.09
C ASN A 26 -1.20 3.36 3.76
N ALA A 27 -1.48 3.16 2.46
CA ALA A 27 -2.75 2.60 2.01
C ALA A 27 -2.81 1.07 2.13
N GLN A 28 -1.70 0.38 1.93
CA GLN A 28 -1.69 -1.07 1.76
C GLN A 28 -0.90 -1.79 2.87
N ILE A 29 0.37 -1.45 3.05
CA ILE A 29 1.27 -2.18 3.95
C ILE A 29 1.02 -1.85 5.42
N LYS A 30 0.82 -0.58 5.75
CA LYS A 30 0.59 -0.15 7.13
C LYS A 30 -0.64 -0.83 7.74
N SER A 31 -1.71 -0.96 6.98
CA SER A 31 -2.91 -1.67 7.43
C SER A 31 -2.65 -3.16 7.66
N LEU A 32 -1.91 -3.81 6.73
CA LEU A 32 -1.51 -5.20 6.87
C LEU A 32 -0.68 -5.43 8.14
N LEU A 33 0.41 -4.65 8.31
CA LEU A 33 1.26 -4.75 9.50
C LEU A 33 0.49 -4.48 10.79
N SER A 34 -0.37 -3.46 10.82
CA SER A 34 -1.18 -3.11 11.99
C SER A 34 -2.12 -4.23 12.41
N ASN A 35 -2.74 -4.91 11.46
CA ASN A 35 -3.71 -5.95 11.73
C ASN A 35 -3.07 -7.31 12.06
N ARG A 36 -1.86 -7.59 11.57
CA ARG A 36 -1.24 -8.90 11.65
C ARG A 36 -0.02 -8.97 12.58
N CYS A 37 0.70 -7.85 12.78
CA CYS A 37 2.04 -7.88 13.36
C CYS A 37 2.22 -6.94 14.56
N ILE A 38 1.68 -5.72 14.49
CA ILE A 38 2.03 -4.63 15.41
C ILE A 38 1.55 -4.88 16.85
N ALA A 39 0.53 -5.68 17.06
CA ALA A 39 0.08 -6.03 18.42
C ALA A 39 1.20 -6.69 19.26
N CYS A 40 2.08 -7.47 18.61
CA CYS A 40 3.22 -8.14 19.25
C CYS A 40 4.58 -7.53 18.86
N HIS A 41 4.68 -6.84 17.72
CA HIS A 41 5.93 -6.28 17.20
C HIS A 41 5.80 -4.76 16.97
N GLY A 42 5.18 -4.07 17.92
CA GLY A 42 4.89 -2.64 17.88
C GLY A 42 5.67 -1.80 18.87
N PRO A 43 5.20 -0.55 19.09
CA PRO A 43 5.86 0.40 19.98
C PRO A 43 5.76 0.06 21.47
N ASP A 44 4.76 -0.72 21.88
CA ASP A 44 4.52 -1.08 23.28
C ASP A 44 5.59 -2.05 23.78
N GLU A 45 6.42 -1.59 24.72
CA GLU A 45 7.55 -2.35 25.24
C GLU A 45 7.13 -3.52 26.15
N GLU A 46 5.99 -3.39 26.82
CA GLU A 46 5.50 -4.41 27.73
C GLU A 46 4.94 -5.63 26.97
N HIS A 47 4.41 -5.41 25.77
CA HIS A 47 3.82 -6.44 24.93
C HIS A 47 4.68 -6.84 23.72
N ARG A 48 5.88 -6.24 23.61
CA ARG A 48 6.76 -6.48 22.47
C ARG A 48 7.50 -7.80 22.59
N GLU A 49 7.19 -8.71 21.67
CA GLU A 49 7.85 -10.01 21.59
C GLU A 49 9.21 -9.89 20.85
N ALA A 50 10.20 -10.65 21.35
CA ALA A 50 11.58 -10.70 20.80
C ALA A 50 12.26 -9.32 20.63
N GLY A 51 11.75 -8.27 21.27
CA GLY A 51 12.24 -6.91 21.10
C GLY A 51 12.09 -6.35 19.68
N LEU A 52 11.40 -7.05 18.77
CA LEU A 52 11.26 -6.67 17.35
C LEU A 52 10.23 -5.54 17.18
N ARG A 53 10.57 -4.55 16.36
CA ARG A 53 9.68 -3.48 15.94
C ARG A 53 9.46 -3.50 14.43
N LEU A 54 8.22 -3.69 14.01
CA LEU A 54 7.82 -3.66 12.60
C LEU A 54 7.06 -2.37 12.22
N ASP A 55 6.89 -1.46 13.17
CA ASP A 55 6.25 -0.17 12.97
C ASP A 55 7.21 0.94 12.52
N THR A 56 8.53 0.69 12.57
CA THR A 56 9.57 1.62 12.12
C THR A 56 10.53 0.92 11.15
N PHE A 57 11.10 1.71 10.22
CA PHE A 57 12.10 1.19 9.28
C PHE A 57 13.32 0.64 10.03
N GLU A 58 13.86 1.40 10.95
CA GLU A 58 15.04 1.05 11.73
C GLU A 58 14.82 -0.24 12.54
N GLY A 59 13.65 -0.38 13.16
CA GLY A 59 13.31 -1.57 13.94
C GLY A 59 13.13 -2.83 13.08
N ALA A 60 12.54 -2.67 11.90
CA ALA A 60 12.27 -3.78 10.97
C ALA A 60 13.53 -4.27 10.23
N THR A 61 14.51 -3.38 10.02
CA THR A 61 15.73 -3.67 9.25
C THR A 61 16.98 -3.86 10.10
N ARG A 62 16.86 -3.73 11.44
CA ARG A 62 18.01 -3.95 12.33
C ARG A 62 18.50 -5.38 12.27
N ASP A 63 19.78 -5.56 12.52
CA ASP A 63 20.37 -6.88 12.72
C ASP A 63 19.85 -7.53 14.02
N LEU A 64 19.44 -8.79 13.92
CA LEU A 64 18.94 -9.64 14.98
C LEU A 64 19.84 -10.87 15.10
N ASP A 65 21.12 -10.64 15.40
CA ASP A 65 22.16 -11.68 15.51
C ASP A 65 22.37 -12.49 14.20
N GLY A 66 22.53 -11.75 13.09
CA GLY A 66 22.88 -12.31 11.79
C GLY A 66 21.72 -12.42 10.80
N TYR A 67 20.53 -11.98 11.16
CA TYR A 67 19.39 -11.84 10.24
C TYR A 67 18.62 -10.56 10.51
N SER A 68 17.76 -10.16 9.58
CA SER A 68 16.86 -9.02 9.74
C SER A 68 15.42 -9.42 9.41
N ALA A 69 14.48 -8.85 10.13
CA ALA A 69 13.08 -9.11 9.81
C ALA A 69 12.72 -8.67 8.39
N ILE A 70 13.27 -7.56 7.93
CA ILE A 70 13.12 -7.05 6.56
C ILE A 70 14.49 -6.66 6.02
N VAL A 71 14.84 -7.20 4.86
CA VAL A 71 16.01 -6.79 4.06
C VAL A 71 15.49 -6.06 2.83
N PRO A 72 15.59 -4.71 2.77
CA PRO A 72 15.05 -3.92 1.68
C PRO A 72 15.62 -4.35 0.31
N GLY A 73 14.73 -4.62 -0.63
CA GLY A 73 15.08 -5.10 -1.97
C GLY A 73 15.32 -6.61 -2.07
N ASN A 74 15.41 -7.32 -0.95
CA ASN A 74 15.70 -8.76 -0.94
C ASN A 74 14.65 -9.57 -0.14
N PRO A 75 13.56 -9.99 -0.78
CA PRO A 75 12.53 -10.83 -0.15
C PRO A 75 13.08 -12.15 0.39
N GLY A 76 14.05 -12.77 -0.31
CA GLY A 76 14.61 -14.08 0.06
C GLY A 76 15.46 -14.09 1.34
N GLU A 77 15.96 -12.93 1.76
CA GLU A 77 16.71 -12.75 3.01
C GLU A 77 15.89 -12.11 4.12
N SER A 78 14.61 -11.80 3.84
CA SER A 78 13.71 -11.18 4.80
C SER A 78 13.03 -12.23 5.66
N GLU A 79 13.41 -12.31 6.94
CA GLU A 79 12.92 -13.31 7.90
C GLU A 79 11.39 -13.26 8.06
N ILE A 80 10.77 -12.11 7.94
CA ILE A 80 9.33 -11.96 8.02
C ILE A 80 8.61 -12.85 7.00
N LEU A 81 9.09 -12.93 5.76
CA LEU A 81 8.48 -13.76 4.72
C LEU A 81 8.66 -15.24 4.99
N PHE A 82 9.83 -15.63 5.48
CA PHE A 82 10.05 -17.02 5.91
C PHE A 82 9.02 -17.42 6.97
N ARG A 83 8.88 -16.65 8.04
CA ARG A 83 8.01 -16.97 9.17
C ARG A 83 6.52 -16.95 8.84
N VAL A 84 6.06 -16.07 7.95
CA VAL A 84 4.63 -16.03 7.59
C VAL A 84 4.24 -17.09 6.56
N THR A 85 5.20 -17.80 5.96
CA THR A 85 4.96 -18.85 4.95
C THR A 85 5.24 -20.27 5.45
N LEU A 86 5.61 -20.43 6.71
CA LEU A 86 5.80 -21.74 7.33
C LEU A 86 4.52 -22.56 7.35
N ASP A 87 4.65 -23.88 7.49
CA ASP A 87 3.52 -24.80 7.56
C ASP A 87 2.65 -24.57 8.82
N LYS A 88 1.36 -24.83 8.68
CA LYS A 88 0.41 -24.75 9.81
C LYS A 88 0.79 -25.79 10.89
N GLY A 89 1.34 -25.33 11.98
CA GLY A 89 1.81 -26.18 13.08
C GLY A 89 3.28 -26.02 13.40
N ASP A 90 4.01 -25.30 12.57
CA ASP A 90 5.35 -24.89 12.88
C ASP A 90 5.34 -23.90 14.07
N ALA A 91 6.27 -24.10 15.03
CA ALA A 91 6.38 -23.26 16.22
C ALA A 91 6.83 -21.84 15.91
N GLU A 92 7.48 -21.63 14.79
CA GLU A 92 7.99 -20.34 14.34
C GLU A 92 7.06 -19.62 13.37
N LEU A 93 5.92 -20.24 12.99
CA LEU A 93 4.91 -19.62 12.13
C LEU A 93 4.36 -18.32 12.74
N MET A 94 4.32 -17.26 11.95
CA MET A 94 3.76 -15.97 12.36
C MET A 94 2.51 -15.58 11.53
N PRO A 95 1.47 -15.00 12.16
CA PRO A 95 1.22 -14.92 13.60
C PRO A 95 1.08 -16.31 14.26
N PRO A 96 1.45 -16.46 15.56
CA PRO A 96 1.30 -17.72 16.27
C PRO A 96 -0.17 -18.14 16.38
N LYS A 97 -0.42 -19.43 16.43
CA LYS A 97 -1.79 -19.98 16.57
C LYS A 97 -2.51 -19.37 17.80
N GLY A 98 -3.71 -18.82 17.57
CA GLY A 98 -4.52 -18.19 18.61
C GLY A 98 -4.15 -16.74 18.95
N ARG A 99 -3.12 -16.17 18.32
CA ARG A 99 -2.70 -14.78 18.47
C ARG A 99 -3.04 -13.89 17.27
N GLY A 100 -3.57 -14.46 16.21
CA GLY A 100 -3.98 -13.75 14.99
C GLY A 100 -4.34 -14.72 13.86
N GLU A 101 -4.93 -14.19 12.81
CA GLU A 101 -5.16 -14.94 11.58
C GLU A 101 -3.90 -14.98 10.74
N GLN A 102 -3.66 -16.12 10.08
CA GLN A 102 -2.57 -16.26 9.12
C GLN A 102 -2.76 -15.32 7.92
N LEU A 103 -1.65 -14.88 7.34
CA LEU A 103 -1.71 -14.05 6.14
C LEU A 103 -2.32 -14.86 4.97
N SER A 104 -3.17 -14.20 4.18
CA SER A 104 -3.60 -14.76 2.91
C SER A 104 -2.46 -14.74 1.89
N LYS A 105 -2.62 -15.51 0.80
CA LYS A 105 -1.64 -15.49 -0.29
C LYS A 105 -1.43 -14.09 -0.85
N GLU A 106 -2.51 -13.33 -1.02
CA GLU A 106 -2.49 -11.97 -1.54
C GLU A 106 -1.76 -11.02 -0.58
N GLU A 107 -1.91 -11.20 0.73
CA GLU A 107 -1.19 -10.42 1.75
C GLU A 107 0.32 -10.75 1.73
N VAL A 108 0.68 -12.02 1.56
CA VAL A 108 2.08 -12.45 1.40
C VAL A 108 2.69 -11.91 0.11
N ASP A 109 1.97 -12.00 -1.01
CA ASP A 109 2.41 -11.48 -2.30
C ASP A 109 2.62 -9.95 -2.25
N LEU A 110 1.70 -9.23 -1.60
CA LEU A 110 1.80 -7.78 -1.38
C LEU A 110 3.02 -7.40 -0.55
N LEU A 111 3.25 -8.11 0.56
CA LEU A 111 4.40 -7.89 1.44
C LEU A 111 5.72 -8.18 0.70
N THR A 112 5.75 -9.28 -0.06
CA THR A 112 6.91 -9.68 -0.88
C THR A 112 7.25 -8.61 -1.90
N GLU A 113 6.27 -8.10 -2.62
CA GLU A 113 6.47 -7.08 -3.64
C GLU A 113 6.90 -5.74 -3.02
N TRP A 114 6.32 -5.35 -1.88
CA TRP A 114 6.75 -4.15 -1.16
C TRP A 114 8.21 -4.24 -0.72
N ILE A 115 8.66 -5.40 -0.21
CA ILE A 115 10.06 -5.62 0.17
C ILE A 115 10.95 -5.54 -1.07
N ARG A 116 10.54 -6.16 -2.20
CA ARG A 116 11.28 -6.09 -3.47
C ARG A 116 11.42 -4.65 -3.97
N GLN A 117 10.42 -3.78 -3.76
CA GLN A 117 10.46 -2.36 -4.09
C GLN A 117 11.29 -1.52 -3.09
N GLY A 118 11.98 -2.16 -2.14
CA GLY A 118 12.88 -1.52 -1.19
C GLY A 118 12.28 -1.23 0.17
N ALA A 119 11.14 -1.84 0.52
CA ALA A 119 10.49 -1.76 1.84
C ALA A 119 10.39 -0.33 2.37
N LYS A 120 9.95 0.62 1.54
CA LYS A 120 9.92 2.04 1.91
C LYS A 120 8.78 2.30 2.88
N PHE A 121 9.16 2.61 4.11
CA PHE A 121 8.25 3.18 5.09
C PHE A 121 7.97 4.64 4.74
N ASP A 122 6.72 5.07 4.95
CA ASP A 122 6.33 6.43 4.64
C ASP A 122 5.61 7.08 5.83
N LYS A 123 5.87 8.36 6.04
CA LYS A 123 5.18 9.11 7.09
C LYS A 123 3.70 9.21 6.75
N HIS A 124 2.85 9.13 7.79
CA HIS A 124 1.44 9.39 7.61
C HIS A 124 1.23 10.76 6.97
N TRP A 125 0.25 10.87 6.09
CA TRP A 125 0.00 12.08 5.30
C TRP A 125 -0.12 13.36 6.14
N SER A 126 -0.66 13.25 7.37
CA SER A 126 -0.81 14.39 8.30
C SER A 126 0.52 14.98 8.80
N TYR A 127 1.62 14.24 8.68
CA TYR A 127 2.97 14.69 9.05
C TYR A 127 3.82 15.08 7.82
N LYS A 128 3.23 15.04 6.64
CA LYS A 128 3.90 15.50 5.41
C LYS A 128 3.61 16.97 5.18
N PRO A 129 4.58 17.74 4.65
CA PRO A 129 4.31 19.10 4.20
C PRO A 129 3.18 19.11 3.18
N LEU A 130 2.27 20.07 3.29
CA LEU A 130 1.20 20.23 2.32
C LEU A 130 1.78 20.60 0.96
N VAL A 131 1.50 19.76 -0.03
CA VAL A 131 1.83 20.06 -1.43
C VAL A 131 0.59 20.64 -2.09
N ARG A 132 0.69 21.90 -2.52
CA ARG A 132 -0.37 22.57 -3.26
C ARG A 132 -0.48 21.92 -4.64
N LYS A 133 -1.60 21.30 -4.91
CA LYS A 133 -1.90 20.75 -6.24
C LYS A 133 -2.35 21.88 -7.15
N GLU A 134 -1.86 21.87 -8.37
CA GLU A 134 -2.38 22.75 -9.41
C GLU A 134 -3.81 22.37 -9.76
N VAL A 135 -4.66 23.38 -9.83
CA VAL A 135 -6.06 23.27 -10.25
C VAL A 135 -6.29 24.27 -11.40
N PRO A 136 -7.21 23.98 -12.34
CA PRO A 136 -7.58 24.95 -13.36
C PRO A 136 -8.01 26.27 -12.73
N GLN A 137 -7.65 27.38 -13.36
CA GLN A 137 -8.00 28.73 -12.86
C GLN A 137 -9.51 29.03 -12.95
N SER A 138 -10.27 28.24 -13.70
CA SER A 138 -11.73 28.39 -13.84
C SER A 138 -12.46 27.51 -12.82
N GLY A 139 -13.30 28.13 -12.01
CA GLY A 139 -14.14 27.46 -11.00
C GLY A 139 -13.50 27.37 -9.62
N HIS A 140 -14.25 26.80 -8.67
CA HIS A 140 -13.77 26.65 -7.30
C HIS A 140 -12.86 25.39 -7.17
N PRO A 141 -11.71 25.47 -6.50
CA PRO A 141 -10.80 24.33 -6.35
C PRO A 141 -11.45 23.06 -5.75
N VAL A 142 -12.35 23.23 -4.80
CA VAL A 142 -13.09 22.12 -4.18
C VAL A 142 -13.94 21.39 -5.23
N ASP A 143 -14.66 22.13 -6.08
CA ASP A 143 -15.48 21.54 -7.14
C ASP A 143 -14.64 20.76 -8.14
N TYR A 144 -13.44 21.22 -8.44
CA TYR A 144 -12.51 20.52 -9.31
C TYR A 144 -12.17 19.13 -8.75
N PHE A 145 -11.81 19.04 -7.47
CA PHE A 145 -11.44 17.76 -6.85
C PHE A 145 -12.66 16.83 -6.69
N ILE A 146 -13.82 17.38 -6.33
CA ILE A 146 -15.07 16.61 -6.21
C ILE A 146 -15.47 16.04 -7.58
N LYS A 147 -15.51 16.86 -8.62
CA LYS A 147 -15.84 16.41 -9.99
C LYS A 147 -14.87 15.33 -10.46
N LYS A 148 -13.57 15.55 -10.30
CA LYS A 148 -12.57 14.55 -10.66
C LYS A 148 -12.77 13.20 -9.97
N ARG A 149 -13.22 13.20 -8.71
CA ARG A 149 -13.56 11.96 -7.99
C ARG A 149 -14.83 11.33 -8.52
N LEU A 150 -15.87 12.11 -8.74
CA LEU A 150 -17.14 11.64 -9.31
C LEU A 150 -16.94 11.02 -10.68
N ASP A 151 -16.17 11.67 -11.56
CA ASP A 151 -15.84 11.16 -12.91
C ASP A 151 -15.15 9.79 -12.84
N LYS A 152 -14.21 9.63 -11.89
CA LYS A 152 -13.53 8.34 -11.66
C LYS A 152 -14.50 7.22 -11.26
N GLU A 153 -15.56 7.57 -10.55
CA GLU A 153 -16.61 6.65 -10.08
C GLU A 153 -17.78 6.52 -11.06
N GLY A 154 -17.69 7.15 -12.25
CA GLY A 154 -18.77 7.17 -13.24
C GLY A 154 -20.04 7.88 -12.78
N ARG A 155 -19.90 8.83 -11.86
CA ARG A 155 -21.03 9.59 -11.25
C ARG A 155 -21.02 11.03 -11.71
N THR A 156 -22.21 11.64 -11.76
CA THR A 156 -22.40 13.06 -12.01
C THR A 156 -22.82 13.79 -10.73
N PRO A 157 -22.45 15.06 -10.56
CA PRO A 157 -22.97 15.88 -9.46
C PRO A 157 -24.50 15.97 -9.48
N SER A 158 -25.12 16.01 -8.30
CA SER A 158 -26.55 16.33 -8.21
C SER A 158 -26.81 17.76 -8.69
N PRO A 159 -28.01 18.05 -9.20
CA PRO A 159 -28.41 19.40 -9.52
C PRO A 159 -28.29 20.33 -8.31
N GLU A 160 -28.06 21.60 -8.57
CA GLU A 160 -28.08 22.64 -7.53
C GLU A 160 -29.41 22.67 -6.82
N THR A 161 -29.42 22.77 -5.50
CA THR A 161 -30.63 22.85 -4.69
C THR A 161 -31.23 24.25 -4.74
N ASP A 162 -32.52 24.38 -4.41
CA ASP A 162 -33.18 25.67 -4.30
C ASP A 162 -32.62 26.52 -3.14
N ARG A 163 -32.77 27.86 -3.26
CA ARG A 163 -32.19 28.82 -2.31
C ARG A 163 -32.71 28.65 -0.88
N ARG A 164 -33.93 28.23 -0.67
CA ARG A 164 -34.52 28.05 0.66
C ARG A 164 -33.84 26.85 1.36
N THR A 165 -33.73 25.75 0.64
CA THR A 165 -33.03 24.55 1.14
C THR A 165 -31.58 24.84 1.40
N LEU A 166 -30.91 25.60 0.51
CA LEU A 166 -29.52 26.02 0.70
C LEU A 166 -29.35 26.87 1.95
N ALA A 167 -30.20 27.91 2.12
CA ALA A 167 -30.18 28.80 3.29
C ALA A 167 -30.33 28.00 4.60
N ARG A 168 -31.29 27.06 4.64
CA ARG A 168 -31.51 26.20 5.81
C ARG A 168 -30.28 25.33 6.11
N ARG A 169 -29.68 24.71 5.10
CA ARG A 169 -28.47 23.88 5.28
C ARG A 169 -27.30 24.70 5.81
N VAL A 170 -27.04 25.85 5.19
CA VAL A 170 -25.95 26.74 5.61
C VAL A 170 -26.17 27.24 7.05
N SER A 171 -27.41 27.59 7.42
CA SER A 171 -27.71 28.00 8.80
C SER A 171 -27.43 26.89 9.79
N LEU A 172 -27.84 25.64 9.51
CA LEU A 172 -27.56 24.50 10.38
C LEU A 172 -26.05 24.20 10.50
N ASP A 173 -25.31 24.37 9.42
CA ASP A 173 -23.86 24.09 9.43
C ASP A 173 -23.05 25.19 10.16
N LEU A 174 -23.53 26.44 10.17
CA LEU A 174 -22.77 27.56 10.74
C LEU A 174 -23.22 27.97 12.15
N ILE A 175 -24.49 27.80 12.49
CA ILE A 175 -25.03 28.28 13.77
C ILE A 175 -25.80 27.21 14.57
N GLY A 176 -25.94 25.98 14.06
CA GLY A 176 -26.63 24.86 14.74
C GLY A 176 -28.09 24.77 14.54
#